data_94d24df7c619fa5060da9154b732c07a
#
_entry.id   94d24df7c619fa5060da9154b732c07a
#
_cell.length_a   1.000
_cell.length_b   1.000
_cell.length_c   1.000
_cell.angle_alpha   90.00
_cell.angle_beta   90.00
_cell.angle_gamma   90.00
#
_symmetry.space_group_name_H-M   'P 1'
#
loop_
_entity.id
_entity.type
_entity.pdbx_description
1 polymer ?
#
loop_
_entity_poly.entity_id
_entity_poly.type
_entity_poly.pdbx_seq_one_letter_code
_entity_poly.pdbx_strand_id
1 'polypeptide(L)'
;GFPEPFVEQKEKIHKLWINERNYRIVRDDIKDLTTIKETSMISLLIELLPARVGSPLSLKSLSEDLQVSQPSVDRWILALENLYYCYRIAPFGSPKIRAVKKLQKLYLWDWSEIQDLGSKFENFVASHLLKYCHYLEDTEGEKMELRYLRDTDGHEIDFVVLKNKKPIFAVECKTGDKSISQSIHFYKDRTPIPEFYQVHLGQKDYGSAKNGRVLPFKTFCEELDLK
;
A
#
# COMPACT_ATOMS: atom_id res chain seq x y z
N GLY A 1 6.04 2.90 -9.93
CA GLY A 1 6.43 4.06 -10.72
C GLY A 1 5.94 4.01 -12.14
N PHE A 2 6.06 5.13 -12.84
CA PHE A 2 5.65 5.27 -14.23
C PHE A 2 6.84 5.09 -15.17
N PRO A 3 6.62 4.59 -16.41
CA PRO A 3 7.72 4.14 -17.28
C PRO A 3 8.65 5.26 -17.73
N GLU A 4 8.16 6.46 -18.02
CA GLU A 4 8.97 7.55 -18.57
C GLU A 4 10.16 7.94 -17.67
N PRO A 5 9.97 8.26 -16.37
CA PRO A 5 11.09 8.58 -15.48
C PRO A 5 12.06 7.41 -15.30
N PHE A 6 11.55 6.18 -15.40
CA PHE A 6 12.35 4.96 -15.28
C PHE A 6 13.31 4.79 -16.47
N VAL A 7 12.84 5.05 -17.70
CA VAL A 7 13.65 4.96 -18.93
C VAL A 7 14.76 6.00 -18.91
N GLU A 8 14.46 7.23 -18.50
CA GLU A 8 15.45 8.32 -18.48
C GLU A 8 16.49 8.16 -17.37
N GLN A 9 16.19 7.49 -16.27
CA GLN A 9 17.08 7.22 -15.12
C GLN A 9 17.80 8.48 -14.59
N LYS A 10 17.18 9.67 -14.72
CA LYS A 10 17.73 10.95 -14.26
C LYS A 10 16.88 11.50 -13.13
N GLU A 11 17.47 11.69 -11.97
CA GLU A 11 16.79 12.21 -10.77
C GLU A 11 16.08 13.55 -11.03
N LYS A 12 16.71 14.44 -11.79
CA LYS A 12 16.10 15.74 -12.15
C LYS A 12 14.82 15.54 -12.97
N ILE A 13 14.81 14.63 -13.94
CA ILE A 13 13.63 14.37 -14.78
C ILE A 13 12.53 13.75 -13.94
N HIS A 14 12.87 12.81 -13.06
CA HIS A 14 11.92 12.21 -12.14
C HIS A 14 11.25 13.26 -11.23
N LYS A 15 12.03 14.17 -10.62
CA LYS A 15 11.49 15.27 -9.79
C LYS A 15 10.56 16.19 -10.58
N LEU A 16 10.96 16.58 -11.78
CA LEU A 16 10.13 17.42 -12.65
C LEU A 16 8.83 16.72 -13.04
N TRP A 17 8.91 15.43 -13.36
CA TRP A 17 7.75 14.62 -13.71
C TRP A 17 6.76 14.48 -12.56
N ILE A 18 7.23 14.22 -11.32
CA ILE A 18 6.38 14.16 -10.13
C ILE A 18 5.67 15.50 -9.92
N ASN A 19 6.41 16.62 -9.96
CA ASN A 19 5.83 17.94 -9.75
C ASN A 19 4.76 18.27 -10.80
N GLU A 20 5.02 17.97 -12.06
CA GLU A 20 4.07 18.22 -13.15
C GLU A 20 2.83 17.33 -13.00
N ARG A 21 3.00 16.04 -12.66
CA ARG A 21 1.88 15.12 -12.43
C ARG A 21 1.00 15.59 -11.28
N ASN A 22 1.59 15.92 -10.13
CA ASN A 22 0.84 16.37 -8.97
C ASN A 22 0.12 17.70 -9.23
N TYR A 23 0.77 18.61 -9.98
CA TYR A 23 0.15 19.84 -10.42
C TYR A 23 -1.06 19.60 -11.33
N ARG A 24 -0.96 18.70 -12.31
CA ARG A 24 -2.07 18.36 -13.23
C ARG A 24 -3.23 17.72 -12.48
N ILE A 25 -2.99 16.78 -11.59
CA ILE A 25 -4.03 16.15 -10.77
C ILE A 25 -4.87 17.23 -10.07
N VAL A 26 -4.21 18.21 -9.45
CA VAL A 26 -4.92 19.24 -8.69
C VAL A 26 -5.59 20.26 -9.60
N ARG A 27 -4.91 20.70 -10.64
CA ARG A 27 -5.36 21.80 -11.49
C ARG A 27 -6.39 21.39 -12.54
N ASP A 28 -6.18 20.22 -13.15
CA ASP A 28 -6.96 19.81 -14.30
C ASP A 28 -8.03 18.78 -13.92
N ASP A 29 -7.67 17.78 -13.10
CA ASP A 29 -8.59 16.66 -12.79
C ASP A 29 -9.54 16.97 -11.62
N ILE A 30 -9.06 17.66 -10.58
CA ILE A 30 -9.86 17.96 -9.39
C ILE A 30 -10.58 19.30 -9.48
N LYS A 31 -10.11 20.22 -10.28
CA LYS A 31 -10.61 21.61 -10.36
C LYS A 31 -12.13 21.70 -10.59
N ASP A 32 -12.66 20.84 -11.41
CA ASP A 32 -14.10 20.80 -11.73
C ASP A 32 -14.95 20.23 -10.59
N LEU A 33 -14.31 19.65 -9.58
CA LEU A 33 -14.96 19.00 -8.44
C LEU A 33 -14.89 19.85 -7.15
N THR A 34 -14.10 20.94 -7.14
CA THR A 34 -13.76 21.66 -5.90
C THR A 34 -13.65 23.18 -6.10
N THR A 35 -13.65 23.93 -4.99
CA THR A 35 -13.38 25.37 -4.98
C THR A 35 -11.86 25.65 -5.03
N ILE A 36 -11.47 26.89 -5.40
CA ILE A 36 -10.05 27.32 -5.42
C ILE A 36 -9.37 27.10 -4.06
N LYS A 37 -10.07 27.37 -2.95
CA LYS A 37 -9.54 27.14 -1.59
C LYS A 37 -9.29 25.64 -1.32
N GLU A 38 -10.22 24.79 -1.74
CA GLU A 38 -10.08 23.34 -1.61
C GLU A 38 -8.92 22.80 -2.45
N THR A 39 -8.72 23.35 -3.65
CA THR A 39 -7.59 22.98 -4.53
C THR A 39 -6.23 23.20 -3.84
N SER A 40 -6.03 24.33 -3.16
CA SER A 40 -4.79 24.59 -2.40
C SER A 40 -4.61 23.61 -1.23
N MET A 41 -5.69 23.27 -0.52
CA MET A 41 -5.63 22.30 0.58
C MET A 41 -5.36 20.88 0.08
N ILE A 42 -5.86 20.50 -1.09
CA ILE A 42 -5.58 19.21 -1.71
C ILE A 42 -4.11 19.13 -2.16
N SER A 43 -3.52 20.20 -2.66
CA SER A 43 -2.08 20.25 -2.95
C SER A 43 -1.25 19.96 -1.69
N LEU A 44 -1.57 20.59 -0.56
CA LEU A 44 -0.92 20.31 0.72
C LEU A 44 -1.16 18.87 1.20
N LEU A 45 -2.36 18.33 1.01
CA LEU A 45 -2.65 16.93 1.31
C LEU A 45 -1.75 15.99 0.50
N ILE A 46 -1.61 16.20 -0.80
CA ILE A 46 -0.73 15.42 -1.68
C ILE A 46 0.73 15.43 -1.15
N GLU A 47 1.23 16.56 -0.67
CA GLU A 47 2.58 16.67 -0.09
C GLU A 47 2.72 15.88 1.22
N LEU A 48 1.64 15.73 2.01
CA LEU A 48 1.67 15.01 3.28
C LEU A 48 1.52 13.49 3.13
N LEU A 49 0.85 12.99 2.09
CA LEU A 49 0.49 11.59 1.95
C LEU A 49 1.70 10.63 1.83
N PRO A 50 2.81 10.96 1.12
CA PRO A 50 3.96 10.04 1.03
C PRO A 50 4.56 9.66 2.39
N ALA A 51 4.54 10.58 3.37
CA ALA A 51 5.02 10.31 4.73
C ALA A 51 4.05 9.49 5.60
N ARG A 52 2.84 9.20 5.12
CA ARG A 52 1.80 8.44 5.83
C ARG A 52 1.65 7.01 5.31
N VAL A 53 2.40 6.63 4.28
CA VAL A 53 2.35 5.31 3.67
C VAL A 53 2.75 4.22 4.66
N GLY A 54 2.09 3.06 4.58
CA GLY A 54 2.37 1.88 5.41
C GLY A 54 1.84 1.95 6.84
N SER A 55 1.32 3.10 7.28
CA SER A 55 0.73 3.26 8.61
C SER A 55 -0.79 3.40 8.56
N PRO A 56 -1.52 3.03 9.63
CA PRO A 56 -2.95 3.31 9.73
C PRO A 56 -3.23 4.80 9.54
N LEU A 57 -4.05 5.14 8.55
CA LEU A 57 -4.33 6.52 8.16
C LEU A 57 -5.20 7.23 9.20
N SER A 58 -4.64 8.25 9.84
CA SER A 58 -5.37 9.11 10.77
C SER A 58 -5.97 10.32 10.05
N LEU A 59 -7.26 10.23 9.70
CA LEU A 59 -7.99 11.38 9.15
C LEU A 59 -8.02 12.56 10.14
N LYS A 60 -7.99 12.28 11.45
CA LYS A 60 -7.94 13.31 12.49
C LYS A 60 -6.62 14.09 12.40
N SER A 61 -5.48 13.41 12.36
CA SER A 61 -4.17 14.08 12.25
C SER A 61 -4.08 14.93 10.97
N LEU A 62 -4.50 14.38 9.82
CA LEU A 62 -4.51 15.15 8.57
C LEU A 62 -5.45 16.36 8.62
N SER A 63 -6.60 16.25 9.28
CA SER A 63 -7.53 17.37 9.43
C SER A 63 -6.96 18.48 10.32
N GLU A 64 -6.21 18.13 11.35
CA GLU A 64 -5.49 19.07 12.22
C GLU A 64 -4.34 19.74 11.47
N ASP A 65 -3.52 18.99 10.74
CA ASP A 65 -2.41 19.52 9.93
C ASP A 65 -2.89 20.50 8.86
N LEU A 66 -4.02 20.21 8.21
CA LEU A 66 -4.59 21.02 7.14
C LEU A 66 -5.58 22.09 7.64
N GLN A 67 -5.91 22.11 8.93
CA GLN A 67 -6.92 23.00 9.54
C GLN A 67 -8.30 22.92 8.84
N VAL A 68 -8.74 21.71 8.52
CA VAL A 68 -10.04 21.45 7.85
C VAL A 68 -10.80 20.34 8.57
N SER A 69 -12.04 20.07 8.15
CA SER A 69 -12.84 19.00 8.75
C SER A 69 -12.37 17.60 8.29
N GLN A 70 -12.49 16.59 9.17
CA GLN A 70 -12.20 15.19 8.79
C GLN A 70 -13.05 14.70 7.59
N PRO A 71 -14.35 15.03 7.46
CA PRO A 71 -15.12 14.69 6.28
C PRO A 71 -14.57 15.30 4.98
N SER A 72 -13.98 16.52 5.04
CA SER A 72 -13.31 17.10 3.87
C SER A 72 -12.10 16.30 3.45
N VAL A 73 -11.23 15.92 4.41
CA VAL A 73 -10.06 15.07 4.14
C VAL A 73 -10.48 13.73 3.53
N ASP A 74 -11.48 13.04 4.09
CA ASP A 74 -11.95 11.74 3.56
C ASP A 74 -12.49 11.87 2.14
N ARG A 75 -13.24 12.95 1.84
CA ARG A 75 -13.73 13.24 0.48
C ARG A 75 -12.58 13.49 -0.50
N TRP A 76 -11.56 14.23 -0.11
CA TRP A 76 -10.41 14.52 -0.97
C TRP A 76 -9.56 13.26 -1.22
N ILE A 77 -9.34 12.43 -0.19
CA ILE A 77 -8.66 11.14 -0.38
C ILE A 77 -9.46 10.26 -1.34
N LEU A 78 -10.79 10.21 -1.23
CA LEU A 78 -11.63 9.46 -2.16
C LEU A 78 -11.50 9.99 -3.60
N ALA A 79 -11.42 11.32 -3.78
CA ALA A 79 -11.17 11.91 -5.09
C ALA A 79 -9.79 11.50 -5.64
N LEU A 80 -8.74 11.52 -4.80
CA LEU A 80 -7.40 11.08 -5.16
C LEU A 80 -7.32 9.57 -5.47
N GLU A 81 -8.14 8.74 -4.80
CA GLU A 81 -8.28 7.31 -5.13
C GLU A 81 -8.89 7.12 -6.52
N ASN A 82 -9.94 7.88 -6.86
CA ASN A 82 -10.57 7.83 -8.18
C ASN A 82 -9.65 8.30 -9.32
N LEU A 83 -8.66 9.13 -9.01
CA LEU A 83 -7.62 9.60 -9.94
C LEU A 83 -6.36 8.73 -9.94
N TYR A 84 -6.39 7.57 -9.30
CA TYR A 84 -5.24 6.67 -9.21
C TYR A 84 -3.98 7.34 -8.63
N TYR A 85 -4.14 8.29 -7.70
CA TYR A 85 -3.02 8.84 -6.94
C TYR A 85 -2.65 7.92 -5.77
N CYS A 86 -3.65 7.49 -5.01
CA CYS A 86 -3.49 6.58 -3.87
C CYS A 86 -4.56 5.49 -3.85
N TYR A 87 -4.40 4.55 -2.94
CA TYR A 87 -5.42 3.53 -2.61
C TYR A 87 -5.32 3.16 -1.14
N ARG A 88 -6.39 2.64 -0.57
CA ARG A 88 -6.43 2.20 0.83
C ARG A 88 -6.71 0.71 0.93
N ILE A 89 -6.03 0.03 1.85
CA ILE A 89 -6.31 -1.35 2.21
C ILE A 89 -6.88 -1.44 3.63
N ALA A 90 -7.85 -2.34 3.81
CA ALA A 90 -8.52 -2.55 5.09
C ALA A 90 -7.86 -3.68 5.89
N PRO A 91 -8.03 -3.73 7.23
CA PRO A 91 -7.50 -4.82 8.03
C PRO A 91 -8.24 -6.14 7.73
N PHE A 92 -7.51 -7.25 7.83
CA PHE A 92 -8.04 -8.60 7.78
C PHE A 92 -8.76 -8.93 9.09
N GLY A 93 -9.92 -9.58 8.99
CA GLY A 93 -10.71 -10.03 10.16
C GLY A 93 -11.60 -8.96 10.78
N SER A 94 -11.68 -7.75 10.21
CA SER A 94 -12.60 -6.72 10.70
C SER A 94 -14.05 -7.04 10.33
N PRO A 95 -14.96 -7.23 11.31
CA PRO A 95 -16.30 -7.74 11.02
C PRO A 95 -17.32 -6.69 10.55
N LYS A 96 -17.01 -5.37 10.56
CA LYS A 96 -18.02 -4.33 10.27
C LYS A 96 -17.48 -3.11 9.54
N ILE A 97 -18.20 -2.66 8.52
CA ILE A 97 -17.90 -1.53 7.63
C ILE A 97 -17.49 -0.22 8.35
N ARG A 98 -18.02 0.07 9.54
CA ARG A 98 -17.67 1.29 10.29
C ARG A 98 -16.30 1.24 10.98
N ALA A 99 -15.86 0.05 11.41
CA ALA A 99 -14.53 -0.14 12.00
C ALA A 99 -13.44 -0.13 10.92
N VAL A 100 -13.75 -0.60 9.71
CA VAL A 100 -12.85 -0.69 8.56
C VAL A 100 -12.33 0.69 8.14
N LYS A 101 -13.18 1.73 8.09
CA LYS A 101 -12.75 3.08 7.67
C LYS A 101 -11.71 3.71 8.60
N LYS A 102 -11.71 3.41 9.89
CA LYS A 102 -10.81 4.01 10.87
C LYS A 102 -9.40 3.42 10.90
N LEU A 103 -9.20 2.26 10.28
CA LEU A 103 -7.96 1.49 10.38
C LEU A 103 -7.36 1.17 9.00
N GLN A 104 -7.74 1.89 7.95
CA GLN A 104 -7.16 1.67 6.62
C GLN A 104 -5.72 2.18 6.56
N LYS A 105 -4.83 1.41 5.92
CA LYS A 105 -3.50 1.88 5.51
C LYS A 105 -3.60 2.47 4.11
N LEU A 106 -2.86 3.56 3.87
CA LEU A 106 -2.80 4.22 2.57
C LEU A 106 -1.49 3.86 1.86
N TYR A 107 -1.58 3.68 0.54
CA TYR A 107 -0.47 3.45 -0.37
C TYR A 107 -0.61 4.34 -1.61
N LEU A 108 0.50 4.65 -2.27
CA LEU A 108 0.53 5.43 -3.50
C LEU A 108 0.64 4.51 -4.71
N TRP A 109 -0.02 4.86 -5.82
CA TRP A 109 0.22 4.20 -7.11
C TRP A 109 1.65 4.46 -7.61
N ASP A 110 2.18 5.65 -7.32
CA ASP A 110 3.60 5.94 -7.57
C ASP A 110 4.42 5.87 -6.28
N TRP A 111 4.93 4.68 -5.97
CA TRP A 111 5.79 4.44 -4.82
C TRP A 111 7.11 5.23 -4.87
N SER A 112 7.48 5.81 -6.03
CA SER A 112 8.72 6.56 -6.18
C SER A 112 8.74 7.90 -5.43
N GLU A 113 7.56 8.43 -5.08
CA GLU A 113 7.43 9.65 -4.26
C GLU A 113 7.85 9.45 -2.79
N ILE A 114 7.90 8.21 -2.31
CA ILE A 114 8.20 7.89 -0.92
C ILE A 114 9.71 7.98 -0.68
N GLN A 115 10.12 8.69 0.37
CA GLN A 115 11.54 8.89 0.69
C GLN A 115 12.12 7.77 1.55
N ASP A 116 11.39 7.32 2.59
CA ASP A 116 11.82 6.24 3.45
C ASP A 116 11.88 4.91 2.69
N LEU A 117 13.05 4.24 2.74
CA LEU A 117 13.29 3.01 2.00
C LEU A 117 12.36 1.86 2.45
N GLY A 118 12.04 1.79 3.75
CA GLY A 118 11.16 0.76 4.29
C GLY A 118 9.75 0.90 3.74
N SER A 119 9.15 2.09 3.92
CA SER A 119 7.81 2.43 3.41
C SER A 119 7.74 2.37 1.89
N LYS A 120 8.80 2.79 1.18
CA LYS A 120 8.91 2.68 -0.28
C LYS A 120 8.87 1.21 -0.73
N PHE A 121 9.64 0.34 -0.08
CA PHE A 121 9.64 -1.08 -0.41
C PHE A 121 8.30 -1.75 -0.06
N GLU A 122 7.72 -1.44 1.09
CA GLU A 122 6.39 -1.92 1.46
C GLU A 122 5.35 -1.49 0.42
N ASN A 123 5.34 -0.22 -0.01
CA ASN A 123 4.43 0.26 -1.06
C ASN A 123 4.70 -0.41 -2.42
N PHE A 124 5.94 -0.66 -2.75
CA PHE A 124 6.31 -1.38 -3.97
C PHE A 124 5.73 -2.81 -3.97
N VAL A 125 5.86 -3.52 -2.86
CA VAL A 125 5.25 -4.85 -2.67
C VAL A 125 3.72 -4.76 -2.72
N ALA A 126 3.11 -3.76 -2.05
CA ALA A 126 1.66 -3.53 -2.10
C ALA A 126 1.13 -3.40 -3.53
N SER A 127 1.82 -2.61 -4.37
CA SER A 127 1.43 -2.40 -5.78
C SER A 127 1.50 -3.67 -6.60
N HIS A 128 2.49 -4.53 -6.35
CA HIS A 128 2.62 -5.82 -7.04
C HIS A 128 1.55 -6.83 -6.59
N LEU A 129 1.26 -6.88 -5.29
CA LEU A 129 0.19 -7.73 -4.76
C LEU A 129 -1.19 -7.26 -5.24
N LEU A 130 -1.42 -5.94 -5.34
CA LEU A 130 -2.64 -5.39 -5.91
C LEU A 130 -2.78 -5.76 -7.40
N LYS A 131 -1.68 -5.65 -8.17
CA LYS A 131 -1.64 -6.11 -9.57
C LYS A 131 -1.98 -7.60 -9.67
N TYR A 132 -1.44 -8.45 -8.78
CA TYR A 132 -1.76 -9.88 -8.72
C TYR A 132 -3.25 -10.10 -8.47
N CYS A 133 -3.84 -9.39 -7.50
CA CYS A 133 -5.28 -9.48 -7.23
C CYS A 133 -6.10 -9.09 -8.47
N HIS A 134 -5.84 -7.95 -9.09
CA HIS A 134 -6.55 -7.51 -10.28
C HIS A 134 -6.37 -8.46 -11.46
N TYR A 135 -5.17 -9.01 -11.65
CA TYR A 135 -4.92 -9.98 -12.72
C TYR A 135 -5.80 -11.23 -12.57
N LEU A 136 -5.91 -11.81 -11.37
CA LEU A 136 -6.77 -12.97 -11.13
C LEU A 136 -8.26 -12.62 -11.21
N GLU A 137 -8.66 -11.40 -10.84
CA GLU A 137 -10.03 -10.92 -11.04
C GLU A 137 -10.39 -10.83 -12.53
N ASP A 138 -9.49 -10.24 -13.33
CA ASP A 138 -9.73 -9.98 -14.75
C ASP A 138 -9.63 -11.25 -15.60
N THR A 139 -8.74 -12.18 -15.26
CA THR A 139 -8.48 -13.37 -16.10
C THR A 139 -9.21 -14.61 -15.64
N GLU A 140 -9.45 -14.76 -14.34
CA GLU A 140 -10.06 -15.98 -13.76
C GLU A 140 -11.45 -15.73 -13.16
N GLY A 141 -11.89 -14.47 -13.05
CA GLY A 141 -13.17 -14.09 -12.44
C GLY A 141 -13.24 -14.34 -10.93
N GLU A 142 -12.10 -14.50 -10.27
CA GLU A 142 -12.01 -14.73 -8.82
C GLU A 142 -12.18 -13.42 -8.05
N LYS A 143 -12.82 -13.43 -6.89
CA LYS A 143 -12.87 -12.26 -6.01
C LYS A 143 -11.62 -12.20 -5.16
N MET A 144 -10.75 -11.25 -5.46
CA MET A 144 -9.50 -11.07 -4.75
C MET A 144 -9.57 -9.86 -3.81
N GLU A 145 -8.87 -9.92 -2.68
CA GLU A 145 -8.78 -8.80 -1.75
C GLU A 145 -7.35 -8.70 -1.19
N LEU A 146 -6.80 -7.50 -1.21
CA LEU A 146 -5.56 -7.18 -0.49
C LEU A 146 -5.92 -6.56 0.86
N ARG A 147 -5.40 -7.11 1.94
CA ARG A 147 -5.65 -6.71 3.32
C ARG A 147 -4.32 -6.60 4.06
N TYR A 148 -4.33 -6.08 5.29
CA TYR A 148 -3.23 -6.19 6.25
C TYR A 148 -3.73 -6.80 7.55
N LEU A 149 -2.83 -7.29 8.41
CA LEU A 149 -3.18 -7.88 9.69
C LEU A 149 -2.51 -7.11 10.82
N ARG A 150 -3.29 -6.67 11.80
CA ARG A 150 -2.79 -6.00 13.01
C ARG A 150 -3.71 -6.27 14.18
N ASP A 151 -3.11 -6.59 15.33
CA ASP A 151 -3.83 -6.72 16.60
C ASP A 151 -3.70 -5.47 17.48
N THR A 152 -4.34 -5.52 18.64
CA THR A 152 -4.30 -4.43 19.65
C THR A 152 -2.96 -4.31 20.36
N ASP A 153 -2.15 -5.37 20.34
CA ASP A 153 -0.85 -5.44 21.01
C ASP A 153 0.30 -4.98 20.09
N GLY A 154 -0.03 -4.64 18.84
CA GLY A 154 0.90 -4.08 17.88
C GLY A 154 1.63 -5.10 17.00
N HIS A 155 1.28 -6.40 17.09
CA HIS A 155 1.76 -7.37 16.10
C HIS A 155 1.13 -7.05 14.75
N GLU A 156 1.94 -7.03 13.71
CA GLU A 156 1.49 -6.65 12.38
C GLU A 156 2.12 -7.55 11.31
N ILE A 157 1.33 -7.87 10.29
CA ILE A 157 1.77 -8.42 8.99
C ILE A 157 1.32 -7.43 7.93
N ASP A 158 2.23 -7.03 7.07
CA ASP A 158 2.00 -5.95 6.10
C ASP A 158 0.88 -6.26 5.13
N PHE A 159 0.80 -7.50 4.64
CA PHE A 159 -0.23 -7.89 3.67
C PHE A 159 -0.80 -9.29 3.92
N VAL A 160 -2.10 -9.42 3.62
CA VAL A 160 -2.82 -10.70 3.52
C VAL A 160 -3.60 -10.68 2.21
N VAL A 161 -3.37 -11.66 1.36
CA VAL A 161 -4.12 -11.83 0.11
C VAL A 161 -5.25 -12.82 0.35
N LEU A 162 -6.46 -12.43 -0.04
CA LEU A 162 -7.64 -13.27 0.06
C LEU A 162 -8.17 -13.60 -1.33
N LYS A 163 -8.59 -14.85 -1.51
CA LYS A 163 -9.35 -15.35 -2.66
C LYS A 163 -10.72 -15.81 -2.18
N ASN A 164 -11.80 -15.23 -2.71
CA ASN A 164 -13.17 -15.53 -2.31
C ASN A 164 -13.38 -15.43 -0.78
N LYS A 165 -12.86 -14.35 -0.17
CA LYS A 165 -12.88 -14.04 1.28
C LYS A 165 -12.07 -15.01 2.17
N LYS A 166 -11.33 -15.96 1.60
CA LYS A 166 -10.44 -16.85 2.34
C LYS A 166 -8.99 -16.42 2.16
N PRO A 167 -8.20 -16.31 3.23
CA PRO A 167 -6.78 -15.98 3.08
C PRO A 167 -6.05 -17.10 2.38
N ILE A 168 -5.18 -16.73 1.43
CA ILE A 168 -4.35 -17.68 0.68
C ILE A 168 -2.89 -17.59 1.08
N PHE A 169 -2.39 -16.39 1.38
CA PHE A 169 -1.07 -16.19 1.99
C PHE A 169 -0.96 -14.81 2.64
N ALA A 170 0.08 -14.65 3.46
CA ALA A 170 0.47 -13.39 4.07
C ALA A 170 1.92 -13.03 3.73
N VAL A 171 2.20 -11.72 3.65
CA VAL A 171 3.52 -11.19 3.28
C VAL A 171 3.96 -10.13 4.28
N GLU A 172 5.18 -10.29 4.76
CA GLU A 172 5.91 -9.31 5.59
C GLU A 172 7.06 -8.73 4.78
N CYS A 173 7.30 -7.43 4.87
CA CYS A 173 8.32 -6.71 4.12
C CYS A 173 9.53 -6.35 5.00
N LYS A 174 10.73 -6.63 4.52
CA LYS A 174 11.99 -6.19 5.16
C LYS A 174 12.95 -5.69 4.09
N THR A 175 13.65 -4.59 4.35
CA THR A 175 14.60 -4.01 3.38
C THR A 175 15.89 -4.81 3.22
N GLY A 176 16.18 -5.72 4.14
CA GLY A 176 17.41 -6.52 4.11
C GLY A 176 17.22 -7.94 4.64
N ASP A 177 18.32 -8.71 4.63
CA ASP A 177 18.38 -10.10 5.08
C ASP A 177 18.21 -10.23 6.61
N LYS A 178 17.01 -10.02 7.11
CA LYS A 178 16.68 -10.20 8.52
C LYS A 178 16.16 -11.61 8.77
N SER A 179 16.31 -12.07 10.02
CA SER A 179 15.62 -13.27 10.50
C SER A 179 14.11 -13.12 10.35
N ILE A 180 13.43 -14.25 10.32
CA ILE A 180 11.96 -14.27 10.22
C ILE A 180 11.30 -13.43 11.33
N SER A 181 10.28 -12.68 10.95
CA SER A 181 9.55 -11.76 11.84
C SER A 181 8.85 -12.51 12.97
N GLN A 182 8.90 -11.92 14.17
CA GLN A 182 8.15 -12.44 15.32
C GLN A 182 6.63 -12.41 15.07
N SER A 183 6.13 -11.47 14.26
CA SER A 183 4.73 -11.42 13.86
C SER A 183 4.30 -12.66 13.06
N ILE A 184 5.17 -13.16 12.18
CA ILE A 184 4.91 -14.43 11.46
C ILE A 184 4.81 -15.58 12.47
N HIS A 185 5.76 -15.70 13.41
CA HIS A 185 5.70 -16.72 14.46
C HIS A 185 4.43 -16.61 15.32
N PHE A 186 3.99 -15.39 15.58
CA PHE A 186 2.79 -15.14 16.37
C PHE A 186 1.50 -15.56 15.63
N TYR A 187 1.37 -15.19 14.35
CA TYR A 187 0.13 -15.36 13.60
C TYR A 187 -0.05 -16.74 12.93
N LYS A 188 1.04 -17.46 12.63
CA LYS A 188 0.97 -18.74 11.93
C LYS A 188 0.10 -19.80 12.61
N ASP A 189 0.06 -19.78 13.95
CA ASP A 189 -0.72 -20.74 14.74
C ASP A 189 -2.05 -20.15 15.26
N ARG A 190 -2.34 -18.87 14.96
CA ARG A 190 -3.50 -18.12 15.47
C ARG A 190 -4.47 -17.65 14.42
N THR A 191 -4.14 -17.86 13.15
CA THR A 191 -4.97 -17.43 12.03
C THR A 191 -5.17 -18.57 11.03
N PRO A 192 -6.23 -18.52 10.21
CA PRO A 192 -6.44 -19.51 9.15
C PRO A 192 -5.58 -19.28 7.90
N ILE A 193 -4.54 -18.45 7.99
CA ILE A 193 -3.64 -18.14 6.87
C ILE A 193 -2.72 -19.36 6.66
N PRO A 194 -2.72 -19.98 5.46
CA PRO A 194 -2.00 -21.24 5.25
C PRO A 194 -0.49 -21.02 5.00
N GLU A 195 -0.11 -19.85 4.48
CA GLU A 195 1.25 -19.58 4.03
C GLU A 195 1.72 -18.18 4.45
N PHE A 196 2.99 -18.09 4.84
CA PHE A 196 3.62 -16.85 5.28
C PHE A 196 4.96 -16.65 4.57
N TYR A 197 5.13 -15.48 3.99
CA TYR A 197 6.33 -15.05 3.29
C TYR A 197 6.90 -13.79 3.93
N GLN A 198 8.22 -13.76 4.12
CA GLN A 198 8.95 -12.52 4.42
C GLN A 198 9.80 -12.18 3.22
N VAL A 199 9.41 -11.14 2.50
CA VAL A 199 10.10 -10.69 1.29
C VAL A 199 11.11 -9.60 1.60
N HIS A 200 12.24 -9.59 0.87
CA HIS A 200 13.29 -8.61 1.09
C HIS A 200 14.08 -8.29 -0.20
N LEU A 201 14.95 -7.26 -0.12
CA LEU A 201 15.81 -6.82 -1.23
C LEU A 201 17.18 -7.55 -1.27
N GLY A 202 17.43 -8.47 -0.35
CA GLY A 202 18.68 -9.26 -0.25
C GLY A 202 18.66 -10.52 -1.11
N GLN A 203 19.50 -11.51 -0.72
CA GLN A 203 19.73 -12.73 -1.51
C GLN A 203 19.30 -14.03 -0.81
N LYS A 204 19.02 -14.00 0.50
CA LYS A 204 18.74 -15.21 1.27
C LYS A 204 17.37 -15.79 0.94
N ASP A 205 17.34 -17.12 0.79
CA ASP A 205 16.12 -17.90 0.64
C ASP A 205 16.18 -19.11 1.57
N TYR A 206 15.25 -19.17 2.54
CA TYR A 206 15.18 -20.27 3.51
C TYR A 206 13.81 -20.34 4.18
N GLY A 207 13.55 -21.45 4.86
CA GLY A 207 12.29 -21.72 5.52
C GLY A 207 11.28 -22.41 4.59
N SER A 208 10.01 -22.36 4.96
CA SER A 208 8.92 -22.92 4.17
C SER A 208 7.68 -22.03 4.28
N ALA A 209 6.84 -21.98 3.26
CA ALA A 209 5.65 -21.15 3.25
C ALA A 209 4.74 -21.42 4.47
N LYS A 210 4.57 -22.68 4.88
CA LYS A 210 3.76 -23.07 6.05
C LYS A 210 4.29 -22.50 7.38
N ASN A 211 5.61 -22.40 7.56
CA ASN A 211 6.24 -21.98 8.81
C ASN A 211 6.84 -20.57 8.75
N GLY A 212 6.72 -19.94 7.60
CA GLY A 212 7.37 -18.70 7.23
C GLY A 212 8.59 -18.96 6.34
N ARG A 213 8.55 -18.42 5.11
CA ARG A 213 9.67 -18.46 4.18
C ARG A 213 10.23 -17.06 3.99
N VAL A 214 11.52 -16.92 4.16
CA VAL A 214 12.26 -15.69 3.92
C VAL A 214 12.91 -15.80 2.56
N LEU A 215 12.57 -14.88 1.63
CA LEU A 215 13.06 -14.96 0.24
C LEU A 215 13.19 -13.58 -0.42
N PRO A 216 14.03 -13.45 -1.47
CA PRO A 216 14.11 -12.25 -2.28
C PRO A 216 12.73 -11.92 -2.90
N PHE A 217 12.37 -10.65 -2.95
CA PHE A 217 11.09 -10.23 -3.56
C PHE A 217 11.01 -10.63 -5.04
N LYS A 218 12.13 -10.60 -5.76
CA LYS A 218 12.20 -11.07 -7.14
C LYS A 218 11.75 -12.53 -7.27
N THR A 219 12.32 -13.43 -6.45
CA THR A 219 11.95 -14.85 -6.43
C THR A 219 10.47 -15.04 -6.08
N PHE A 220 9.98 -14.28 -5.10
CA PHE A 220 8.56 -14.30 -4.75
C PHE A 220 7.65 -13.91 -5.93
N CYS A 221 8.00 -12.88 -6.68
CA CYS A 221 7.25 -12.48 -7.88
C CYS A 221 7.30 -13.55 -8.98
N GLU A 222 8.45 -14.20 -9.18
CA GLU A 222 8.60 -15.28 -10.15
C GLU A 222 7.71 -16.48 -9.80
N GLU A 223 7.60 -16.85 -8.52
CA GLU A 223 6.74 -17.94 -8.04
C GLU A 223 5.23 -17.64 -8.14
N LEU A 224 4.85 -16.37 -8.01
CA LEU A 224 3.47 -15.93 -8.24
C LEU A 224 3.14 -15.65 -9.72
N ASP A 225 4.08 -15.89 -10.64
CA ASP A 225 3.97 -15.53 -12.07
C ASP A 225 3.61 -14.04 -12.29
N LEU A 226 4.10 -13.17 -11.41
CA LEU A 226 3.99 -11.72 -11.53
C LEU A 226 5.03 -11.20 -12.53
N LYS A 227 4.63 -11.14 -13.80
CA LYS A 227 5.45 -10.58 -14.89
C LYS A 227 5.29 -9.06 -15.00
#